data_c800b513eac7c089e0696470214dfc4f
#
_entry.id   c800b513eac7c089e0696470214dfc4f
#
_cell.length_a   1.000
_cell.length_b   1.000
_cell.length_c   1.000
_cell.angle_alpha   90.00
_cell.angle_beta   90.00
_cell.angle_gamma   90.00
#
_symmetry.space_group_name_H-M   'P 1'
#
loop_
_entity.id
_entity.type
_entity.pdbx_description
1 polymer ?
#
loop_
_entity_poly.entity_id
_entity_poly.type
_entity_poly.pdbx_seq_one_letter_code
_entity_poly.pdbx_strand_id
1 'polypeptide(L)'
;TNFNEISGELVVVAYLTLIWIDEQLVWDTQQFGGITSLVVYPEDVWTPKLSLIYPFQSAQWLGDGSAQIRIYANGLVSWFFGEVISALCSYDTIFYPFDSQACKLEFTDFGWSSTEIKLESPDYNVYLNYYIENGE
;
A
#
# COMPACT_ATOMS: atom_id res chain seq x y z
N THR A 1 -14.46 2.87 6.93
CA THR A 1 -14.80 1.69 6.09
C THR A 1 -16.29 1.77 5.75
N ASN A 2 -16.61 1.59 4.49
CA ASN A 2 -18.00 1.55 4.02
C ASN A 2 -18.14 0.38 3.05
N PHE A 3 -19.17 -0.44 3.23
CA PHE A 3 -19.49 -1.56 2.35
C PHE A 3 -20.91 -1.38 1.79
N ASN A 4 -21.04 -1.41 0.48
CA ASN A 4 -22.31 -1.36 -0.21
C ASN A 4 -22.70 -2.78 -0.66
N GLU A 5 -23.65 -3.39 0.04
CA GLU A 5 -24.12 -4.75 -0.26
C GLU A 5 -24.75 -4.92 -1.64
N ILE A 6 -25.34 -3.85 -2.19
CA ILE A 6 -25.99 -3.91 -3.51
C ILE A 6 -24.97 -3.98 -4.64
N SER A 7 -23.92 -3.16 -4.54
CA SER A 7 -22.86 -3.10 -5.57
C SER A 7 -21.69 -4.05 -5.31
N GLY A 8 -21.54 -4.59 -4.10
CA GLY A 8 -20.39 -5.33 -3.66
C GLY A 8 -19.14 -4.47 -3.50
N GLU A 9 -19.30 -3.16 -3.38
CA GLU A 9 -18.19 -2.22 -3.22
C GLU A 9 -17.76 -2.09 -1.76
N LEU A 10 -16.49 -2.33 -1.50
CA LEU A 10 -15.83 -1.98 -0.25
C LEU A 10 -14.99 -0.74 -0.44
N VAL A 11 -15.27 0.31 0.32
CA VAL A 11 -14.43 1.51 0.41
C VAL A 11 -13.74 1.55 1.76
N VAL A 12 -12.42 1.60 1.77
CA VAL A 12 -11.60 1.67 2.97
C VAL A 12 -10.52 2.72 2.82
N VAL A 13 -10.30 3.50 3.87
CA VAL A 13 -9.10 4.34 3.99
C VAL A 13 -8.02 3.51 4.67
N ALA A 14 -6.91 3.34 4.01
CA ALA A 14 -5.78 2.57 4.51
C ALA A 14 -4.48 3.37 4.42
N TYR A 15 -3.58 3.12 5.37
CA TYR A 15 -2.22 3.61 5.31
C TYR A 15 -1.30 2.45 4.95
N LEU A 16 -0.49 2.67 3.94
CA LEU A 16 0.43 1.67 3.41
C LEU A 16 1.86 2.11 3.67
N THR A 17 2.72 1.17 4.01
CA THR A 17 4.16 1.37 4.08
C THR A 17 4.83 0.40 3.12
N LEU A 18 5.55 0.92 2.14
CA LEU A 18 6.38 0.14 1.24
C LEU A 18 7.84 0.33 1.65
N ILE A 19 8.57 -0.78 1.71
CA ILE A 19 9.98 -0.79 2.09
C ILE A 19 10.73 -1.63 1.06
N TRP A 20 11.83 -1.08 0.53
CA TRP A 20 12.74 -1.80 -0.37
C TRP A 20 14.16 -1.32 -0.19
N ILE A 21 15.10 -1.99 -0.83
CA ILE A 21 16.51 -1.59 -0.89
C ILE A 21 16.82 -1.16 -2.31
N ASP A 22 17.37 0.04 -2.45
CA ASP A 22 17.92 0.54 -3.70
C ASP A 22 19.44 0.71 -3.55
N GLU A 23 20.18 -0.17 -4.22
CA GLU A 23 21.65 -0.20 -4.14
C GLU A 23 22.30 1.05 -4.76
N GLN A 24 21.58 1.80 -5.60
CA GLN A 24 22.09 3.04 -6.22
C GLN A 24 21.97 4.24 -5.26
N LEU A 25 21.16 4.14 -4.21
CA LEU A 25 20.92 5.19 -3.23
C LEU A 25 21.75 5.03 -1.96
N VAL A 26 22.94 4.46 -2.07
CA VAL A 26 23.87 4.26 -0.95
C VAL A 26 24.91 5.39 -0.92
N TRP A 27 25.16 5.96 0.26
CA TRP A 27 26.22 6.96 0.42
C TRP A 27 26.99 6.78 1.72
N ASP A 28 28.25 7.26 1.71
CA ASP A 28 29.10 7.32 2.90
C ASP A 28 28.76 8.59 3.72
N THR A 29 28.20 8.40 4.89
CA THR A 29 27.77 9.49 5.77
C THR A 29 28.92 10.41 6.17
N GLN A 30 30.17 9.91 6.24
CA GLN A 30 31.33 10.71 6.59
C GLN A 30 31.68 11.74 5.51
N GLN A 31 31.48 11.39 4.25
CA GLN A 31 31.72 12.28 3.11
C GLN A 31 30.61 13.36 2.96
N PHE A 32 29.44 13.13 3.52
CA PHE A 32 28.29 14.02 3.41
C PHE A 32 27.86 14.63 4.75
N GLY A 33 28.84 14.97 5.60
CA GLY A 33 28.58 15.71 6.85
C GLY A 33 27.76 14.98 7.91
N GLY A 34 27.74 13.64 7.88
CA GLY A 34 27.02 12.82 8.84
C GLY A 34 25.54 12.61 8.51
N ILE A 35 25.09 12.97 7.31
CA ILE A 35 23.69 12.79 6.89
C ILE A 35 23.39 11.29 6.78
N THR A 36 22.45 10.81 7.58
CA THR A 36 22.05 9.39 7.64
C THR A 36 20.77 9.09 6.89
N SER A 37 19.94 10.10 6.61
CA SER A 37 18.70 9.94 5.82
C SER A 37 18.35 11.23 5.09
N LEU A 38 17.63 11.07 3.98
CA LEU A 38 17.09 12.14 3.14
C LEU A 38 15.60 11.94 2.95
N VAL A 39 14.90 13.02 2.68
CA VAL A 39 13.49 13.01 2.29
C VAL A 39 13.40 13.54 0.87
N VAL A 40 12.75 12.76 -0.01
CA VAL A 40 12.60 13.07 -1.44
C VAL A 40 11.13 12.89 -1.86
N TYR A 41 10.82 13.33 -3.06
CA TYR A 41 9.49 13.10 -3.66
C TYR A 41 9.49 11.83 -4.53
N PRO A 42 8.32 11.19 -4.74
CA PRO A 42 8.21 9.99 -5.57
C PRO A 42 8.68 10.16 -7.02
N GLU A 43 8.65 11.38 -7.53
CA GLU A 43 9.12 11.74 -8.88
C GLU A 43 10.64 11.74 -9.02
N ASP A 44 11.37 11.87 -7.92
CA ASP A 44 12.84 11.95 -7.90
C ASP A 44 13.52 10.56 -7.85
N VAL A 45 12.77 9.51 -7.52
CA VAL A 45 13.31 8.17 -7.33
C VAL A 45 12.39 7.12 -7.95
N TRP A 46 12.94 5.93 -8.17
CA TRP A 46 12.12 4.81 -8.60
C TRP A 46 11.13 4.41 -7.48
N THR A 47 9.89 4.14 -7.86
CA THR A 47 8.84 3.64 -6.97
C THR A 47 8.11 2.45 -7.58
N PRO A 48 7.73 1.44 -6.78
CA PRO A 48 6.90 0.35 -7.27
C PRO A 48 5.50 0.86 -7.68
N LYS A 49 4.96 0.33 -8.78
CA LYS A 49 3.64 0.68 -9.31
C LYS A 49 2.58 -0.26 -8.73
N LEU A 50 2.24 -0.05 -7.46
CA LEU A 50 1.28 -0.88 -6.75
C LEU A 50 -0.16 -0.54 -7.18
N SER A 51 -0.96 -1.58 -7.39
CA SER A 51 -2.40 -1.47 -7.67
C SER A 51 -3.16 -2.64 -7.07
N LEU A 52 -4.48 -2.51 -6.99
CA LEU A 52 -5.38 -3.62 -6.65
C LEU A 52 -5.58 -4.55 -7.85
N ILE A 53 -5.66 -5.86 -7.60
CA ILE A 53 -6.02 -6.86 -8.62
C ILE A 53 -7.49 -6.73 -9.01
N TYR A 54 -8.37 -6.50 -8.03
CA TYR A 54 -9.82 -6.37 -8.22
C TYR A 54 -10.32 -5.00 -7.75
N PRO A 55 -10.03 -3.91 -8.50
CA PRO A 55 -10.59 -2.61 -8.20
C PRO A 55 -12.07 -2.56 -8.55
N PHE A 56 -12.85 -1.75 -7.86
CA PHE A 56 -14.31 -1.63 -8.11
C PHE A 56 -14.62 -1.01 -9.49
N GLN A 57 -13.90 0.01 -9.88
CA GLN A 57 -14.15 0.72 -11.15
C GLN A 57 -13.01 0.55 -12.15
N SER A 58 -11.88 1.14 -11.88
CA SER A 58 -10.71 1.15 -12.76
C SER A 58 -9.43 0.94 -11.98
N ALA A 59 -8.41 0.40 -12.64
CA ALA A 59 -7.08 0.29 -12.05
C ALA A 59 -6.58 1.67 -11.63
N GLN A 60 -6.23 1.80 -10.36
CA GLN A 60 -5.67 3.00 -9.77
C GLN A 60 -4.29 2.66 -9.21
N TRP A 61 -3.29 3.46 -9.59
CA TRP A 61 -1.97 3.35 -9.01
C TRP A 61 -2.00 3.93 -7.59
N LEU A 62 -1.54 3.15 -6.62
CA LEU A 62 -1.50 3.58 -5.23
C LEU A 62 -0.25 4.41 -4.96
N GLY A 63 -0.37 5.39 -4.07
CA GLY A 63 0.71 6.29 -3.71
C GLY A 63 0.97 7.38 -4.76
N ASP A 64 0.04 7.60 -5.70
CA ASP A 64 0.12 8.69 -6.66
C ASP A 64 -0.23 10.01 -5.97
N GLY A 65 0.76 10.64 -5.39
CA GLY A 65 0.54 11.89 -4.68
C GLY A 65 1.77 12.44 -3.95
N SER A 66 1.52 13.35 -3.04
CA SER A 66 2.52 14.16 -2.36
C SER A 66 3.23 13.48 -1.17
N ALA A 67 3.03 12.19 -0.96
CA ALA A 67 3.64 11.48 0.16
C ALA A 67 5.16 11.36 -0.04
N GLN A 68 5.91 11.91 0.91
CA GLN A 68 7.37 11.92 0.85
C GLN A 68 7.96 10.53 1.13
N ILE A 69 9.09 10.26 0.47
CA ILE A 69 9.87 9.04 0.62
C ILE A 69 11.09 9.34 1.48
N ARG A 70 11.38 8.47 2.44
CA ARG A 70 12.60 8.55 3.23
C ARG A 70 13.60 7.51 2.73
N ILE A 71 14.81 7.99 2.43
CA ILE A 71 15.94 7.17 2.01
C ILE A 71 16.97 7.21 3.12
N TYR A 72 17.54 6.07 3.45
CA TYR A 72 18.62 5.93 4.43
C TYR A 72 19.95 5.68 3.73
N ALA A 73 21.05 6.05 4.38
CA ALA A 73 22.40 5.95 3.81
C ALA A 73 22.82 4.54 3.38
N ASN A 74 22.17 3.52 3.91
CA ASN A 74 22.38 2.12 3.54
C ASN A 74 21.54 1.66 2.34
N GLY A 75 20.86 2.57 1.65
CA GLY A 75 19.99 2.27 0.52
C GLY A 75 18.58 1.80 0.89
N LEU A 76 18.24 1.73 2.18
CA LEU A 76 16.87 1.41 2.59
C LEU A 76 15.95 2.58 2.23
N VAL A 77 14.87 2.28 1.53
CA VAL A 77 13.83 3.23 1.14
C VAL A 77 12.54 2.89 1.86
N SER A 78 11.90 3.88 2.45
CA SER A 78 10.62 3.73 3.15
C SER A 78 9.64 4.77 2.64
N TRP A 79 8.51 4.30 2.13
CA TRP A 79 7.44 5.12 1.59
C TRP A 79 6.13 4.86 2.35
N PHE A 80 5.64 5.88 3.04
CA PHE A 80 4.41 5.84 3.81
C PHE A 80 3.39 6.78 3.19
N PHE A 81 2.21 6.25 2.85
CA PHE A 81 1.14 7.04 2.26
C PHE A 81 -0.24 6.51 2.67
N GLY A 82 -1.24 7.40 2.64
CA GLY A 82 -2.64 7.06 2.85
C GLY A 82 -3.39 7.00 1.54
N GLU A 83 -4.28 6.02 1.39
CA GLU A 83 -5.11 5.83 0.20
C GLU A 83 -6.56 5.51 0.53
N VAL A 84 -7.45 5.96 -0.33
CA VAL A 84 -8.83 5.49 -0.36
C VAL A 84 -8.93 4.36 -1.36
N ILE A 85 -9.12 3.15 -0.85
CA ILE A 85 -9.15 1.93 -1.64
C ILE A 85 -10.61 1.55 -1.88
N SER A 86 -11.00 1.40 -3.15
CA SER A 86 -12.30 0.88 -3.56
C SER A 86 -12.11 -0.45 -4.28
N ALA A 87 -12.60 -1.51 -3.67
CA ALA A 87 -12.44 -2.88 -4.14
C ALA A 87 -13.78 -3.57 -4.37
N LEU A 88 -13.81 -4.47 -5.36
CA LEU A 88 -14.95 -5.35 -5.58
C LEU A 88 -14.82 -6.56 -4.65
N CYS A 89 -15.84 -6.78 -3.83
CA CYS A 89 -15.96 -7.94 -2.96
C CYS A 89 -16.99 -8.91 -3.53
N SER A 90 -16.64 -10.20 -3.54
CA SER A 90 -17.64 -11.25 -3.70
C SER A 90 -18.29 -11.53 -2.35
N TYR A 91 -19.59 -11.52 -2.31
CA TYR A 91 -20.37 -11.85 -1.10
C TYR A 91 -21.25 -13.08 -1.36
N ASP A 92 -21.44 -13.87 -0.30
CA ASP A 92 -22.30 -15.04 -0.33
C ASP A 92 -23.47 -14.81 0.63
N THR A 93 -24.67 -14.82 0.10
CA THR A 93 -25.91 -14.54 0.85
C THR A 93 -26.64 -15.81 1.32
N ILE A 94 -26.02 -16.99 1.19
CA ILE A 94 -26.66 -18.28 1.51
C ILE A 94 -27.18 -18.33 2.96
N PHE A 95 -26.53 -17.64 3.88
CA PHE A 95 -26.87 -17.66 5.31
C PHE A 95 -27.46 -16.34 5.82
N TYR A 96 -27.96 -15.49 4.92
CA TYR A 96 -28.61 -14.26 5.34
C TYR A 96 -29.75 -14.52 6.35
N PRO A 97 -29.88 -13.79 7.48
CA PRO A 97 -29.14 -12.58 7.90
C PRO A 97 -27.94 -12.86 8.83
N PHE A 98 -27.47 -14.09 8.93
CA PHE A 98 -26.36 -14.51 9.82
C PHE A 98 -25.06 -14.76 9.06
N ASP A 99 -24.93 -14.21 7.86
CA ASP A 99 -23.75 -14.32 7.04
C ASP A 99 -22.67 -13.35 7.49
N SER A 100 -21.41 -13.78 7.38
CA SER A 100 -20.25 -12.93 7.56
C SER A 100 -19.57 -12.70 6.21
N GLN A 101 -19.31 -11.44 5.87
CA GLN A 101 -18.65 -11.08 4.62
C GLN A 101 -17.14 -10.98 4.83
N ALA A 102 -16.37 -11.66 3.99
CA ALA A 102 -14.92 -11.56 3.96
C ALA A 102 -14.46 -10.98 2.62
N CYS A 103 -13.84 -9.80 2.69
CA CYS A 103 -13.30 -9.13 1.52
C CYS A 103 -11.78 -9.17 1.54
N LYS A 104 -11.17 -9.60 0.43
CA LYS A 104 -9.71 -9.61 0.28
C LYS A 104 -9.28 -8.40 -0.53
N LEU A 105 -8.29 -7.69 0.00
CA LEU A 105 -7.56 -6.66 -0.74
C LEU A 105 -6.25 -7.28 -1.25
N GLU A 106 -6.17 -7.54 -2.54
CA GLU A 106 -5.01 -8.14 -3.16
C GLU A 106 -4.27 -7.09 -3.99
N PHE A 107 -2.98 -6.94 -3.71
CA PHE A 107 -2.13 -5.96 -4.36
C PHE A 107 -1.15 -6.63 -5.32
N THR A 108 -0.85 -5.94 -6.40
CA THR A 108 0.15 -6.38 -7.39
C THR A 108 0.91 -5.19 -7.95
N ASP A 109 2.09 -5.45 -8.46
CA ASP A 109 2.80 -4.53 -9.35
C ASP A 109 2.61 -5.01 -10.79
N PHE A 110 1.98 -4.21 -11.64
CA PHE A 110 1.74 -4.55 -13.05
C PHE A 110 2.92 -4.20 -13.96
N GLY A 111 3.91 -3.48 -13.46
CA GLY A 111 5.06 -3.04 -14.26
C GLY A 111 6.17 -4.08 -14.40
N TRP A 112 6.20 -5.08 -13.52
CA TRP A 112 7.31 -5.99 -13.37
C TRP A 112 6.88 -7.45 -13.25
N SER A 113 7.73 -8.36 -13.72
CA SER A 113 7.47 -9.79 -13.53
C SER A 113 7.83 -10.24 -12.10
N SER A 114 7.27 -11.37 -11.68
CA SER A 114 7.58 -11.95 -10.35
C SER A 114 9.05 -12.39 -10.19
N THR A 115 9.82 -12.43 -11.28
CA THR A 115 11.26 -12.68 -11.26
C THR A 115 12.07 -11.42 -11.02
N GLU A 116 11.48 -10.25 -11.19
CA GLU A 116 12.13 -8.94 -11.04
C GLU A 116 11.73 -8.30 -9.70
N ILE A 117 10.45 -8.37 -9.34
CA ILE A 117 9.94 -7.84 -8.07
C ILE A 117 9.10 -8.90 -7.38
N LYS A 118 9.36 -9.10 -6.10
CA LYS A 118 8.57 -9.93 -5.21
C LYS A 118 7.97 -9.07 -4.10
N LEU A 119 6.65 -9.06 -4.02
CA LEU A 119 5.95 -8.44 -2.90
C LEU A 119 5.92 -9.42 -1.73
N GLU A 120 6.42 -8.99 -0.60
CA GLU A 120 6.39 -9.73 0.65
C GLU A 120 5.67 -8.92 1.71
N SER A 121 4.83 -9.57 2.48
CA SER A 121 4.20 -8.97 3.65
C SER A 121 4.88 -9.54 4.91
N PRO A 122 5.24 -8.70 5.89
CA PRO A 122 5.66 -9.21 7.18
C PRO A 122 4.51 -9.97 7.86
N ASP A 123 4.81 -10.82 8.83
CA ASP A 123 3.83 -11.65 9.55
C ASP A 123 2.71 -10.83 10.26
N TYR A 124 2.92 -9.54 10.41
CA TYR A 124 1.94 -8.59 10.98
C TYR A 124 1.34 -7.74 9.86
N ASN A 125 0.25 -8.20 9.31
CA ASN A 125 -0.27 -7.60 8.08
C ASN A 125 -1.07 -6.32 8.28
N VAL A 126 -1.68 -6.13 9.45
CA VAL A 126 -2.56 -4.97 9.70
C VAL A 126 -2.43 -4.47 11.13
N TYR A 127 -2.11 -3.19 11.28
CA TYR A 127 -2.12 -2.50 12.57
C TYR A 127 -3.45 -1.77 12.73
N LEU A 128 -4.29 -2.23 13.65
CA LEU A 128 -5.59 -1.60 13.95
C LEU A 128 -5.51 -0.57 15.09
N ASN A 129 -4.32 -0.18 15.53
CA ASN A 129 -4.15 0.74 16.68
C ASN A 129 -4.78 2.12 16.46
N TYR A 130 -5.01 2.49 15.20
CA TYR A 130 -5.67 3.74 14.82
C TYR A 130 -7.00 3.51 14.10
N TYR A 131 -7.53 2.29 14.18
CA TYR A 131 -8.83 1.99 13.60
C TYR A 131 -9.91 2.70 14.41
N ILE A 132 -10.66 3.57 13.76
CA ILE A 132 -11.85 4.20 14.31
C ILE A 132 -13.03 3.47 13.69
N GLU A 133 -13.75 2.73 14.50
CA GLU A 133 -15.02 2.12 14.07
C GLU A 133 -16.01 3.26 13.84
N ASN A 134 -16.42 3.45 12.60
CA ASN A 134 -17.53 4.34 12.31
C ASN A 134 -18.80 3.64 12.77
N GLY A 135 -19.14 3.84 14.03
CA GLY A 135 -20.42 3.36 14.57
C GLY A 135 -21.57 4.02 13.79
N GLU A 136 -22.46 3.20 13.26
CA GLU A 136 -23.78 3.64 12.86
C GLU A 136 -24.61 4.06 14.07
#